data_b602601f6ed028f88821ca21ef5028fb
#
_entry.id   b602601f6ed028f88821ca21ef5028fb
#
_cell.length_a   1.000
_cell.length_b   1.000
_cell.length_c   1.000
_cell.angle_alpha   90.00
_cell.angle_beta   90.00
_cell.angle_gamma   90.00
#
_symmetry.space_group_name_H-M   'P 1'
#
loop_
_entity.id
_entity.type
_entity.pdbx_description
1 polymer ?
#
loop_
_entity_poly.entity_id
_entity_poly.type
_entity_poly.pdbx_seq_one_letter_code
_entity_poly.pdbx_strand_id
1 'polypeptide(L)'
;MQTILALARMLWRQRRSANLLAVSAFLWIVLTQDLTWASEAFDALAFWPAVMLLAATTLIAAAIVAISTALLCALVPPFRGVPVVLSASWPVTEIGNRLLPLDGSSMLFWQFAVILFFTWLFFFPHVDRWLPLRRVCKGVQFRTRAHPHEILDATIPGLGSVDAYYGNLHDVRLDPDRPDVRRVRYALGRGVFEEQIVTFKGISDDGGTYHHVNDASPQIAAQTEGTFSVSIGPAGPNGWRKVGLASEWAALPLRLAFLQWLFDTDGERADSVANKLNRNFDPSVAGRDTRLAKSQA
;
A
#
# COMPACT_ATOMS: atom_id res chain seq x y z
N MET A 1 -17.53 4.85 -19.21
CA MET A 1 -17.12 3.46 -18.92
C MET A 1 -15.69 3.38 -18.34
N GLN A 2 -14.70 4.05 -18.95
CA GLN A 2 -13.30 4.04 -18.43
C GLN A 2 -13.17 4.56 -17.00
N THR A 3 -13.88 5.63 -16.63
CA THR A 3 -13.87 6.22 -15.29
C THR A 3 -14.41 5.26 -14.22
N ILE A 4 -15.47 4.52 -14.54
CA ILE A 4 -16.06 3.53 -13.62
C ILE A 4 -15.09 2.37 -13.39
N LEU A 5 -14.43 1.88 -14.46
CA LEU A 5 -13.44 0.82 -14.34
C LEU A 5 -12.19 1.27 -13.55
N ALA A 6 -11.76 2.52 -13.71
CA ALA A 6 -10.67 3.08 -12.94
C ALA A 6 -11.02 3.19 -11.45
N LEU A 7 -12.25 3.65 -11.14
CA LEU A 7 -12.76 3.70 -9.77
C LEU A 7 -12.86 2.29 -9.15
N ALA A 8 -13.41 1.34 -9.89
CA ALA A 8 -13.51 -0.06 -9.43
C ALA A 8 -12.13 -0.66 -9.14
N ARG A 9 -11.11 -0.41 -9.97
CA ARG A 9 -9.74 -0.84 -9.71
C ARG A 9 -9.18 -0.18 -8.45
N MET A 10 -9.38 1.11 -8.29
CA MET A 10 -8.93 1.85 -7.11
C MET A 10 -9.52 1.26 -5.83
N LEU A 11 -10.81 0.98 -5.78
CA LEU A 11 -11.47 0.31 -4.66
C LEU A 11 -10.93 -1.11 -4.45
N TRP A 12 -10.72 -1.86 -5.54
CA TRP A 12 -10.13 -3.20 -5.47
C TRP A 12 -8.74 -3.20 -4.87
N ARG A 13 -7.91 -2.17 -5.12
CA ARG A 13 -6.57 -2.04 -4.52
C ARG A 13 -6.63 -1.85 -2.99
N GLN A 14 -7.72 -1.27 -2.47
CA GLN A 14 -7.91 -1.09 -1.03
C GLN A 14 -8.54 -2.30 -0.31
N ARG A 15 -8.87 -3.38 -1.02
CA ARG A 15 -9.59 -4.54 -0.45
C ARG A 15 -8.91 -5.17 0.76
N ARG A 16 -7.57 -5.18 0.81
CA ARG A 16 -6.84 -5.80 1.93
C ARG A 16 -6.99 -4.99 3.21
N SER A 17 -6.83 -3.68 3.13
CA SER A 17 -7.04 -2.77 4.26
C SER A 17 -8.49 -2.79 4.72
N ALA A 18 -9.42 -2.79 3.77
CA ALA A 18 -10.85 -2.85 4.04
C ALA A 18 -11.24 -4.16 4.73
N ASN A 19 -10.76 -5.30 4.22
CA ASN A 19 -11.03 -6.61 4.81
C ASN A 19 -10.38 -6.75 6.18
N LEU A 20 -9.16 -6.22 6.38
CA LEU A 20 -8.50 -6.24 7.68
C LEU A 20 -9.35 -5.51 8.73
N LEU A 21 -9.85 -4.32 8.41
CA LEU A 21 -10.72 -3.56 9.31
C LEU A 21 -12.07 -4.25 9.53
N ALA A 22 -12.67 -4.83 8.49
CA ALA A 22 -13.92 -5.57 8.59
C ALA A 22 -13.79 -6.79 9.52
N VAL A 23 -12.70 -7.56 9.39
CA VAL A 23 -12.41 -8.69 10.29
C VAL A 23 -12.19 -8.21 11.72
N SER A 24 -11.45 -7.12 11.91
CA SER A 24 -11.22 -6.54 13.23
C SER A 24 -12.51 -6.02 13.86
N ALA A 25 -13.37 -5.34 13.09
CA ALA A 25 -14.69 -4.90 13.56
C ALA A 25 -15.58 -6.09 13.93
N PHE A 26 -15.53 -7.17 13.15
CA PHE A 26 -16.23 -8.41 13.51
C PHE A 26 -15.72 -8.98 14.82
N LEU A 27 -14.41 -9.12 15.00
CA LEU A 27 -13.83 -9.60 16.24
C LEU A 27 -14.19 -8.70 17.43
N TRP A 28 -14.17 -7.39 17.23
CA TRP A 28 -14.58 -6.43 18.25
C TRP A 28 -16.06 -6.59 18.64
N ILE A 29 -16.96 -6.71 17.65
CA ILE A 29 -18.38 -6.98 17.89
C ILE A 29 -18.56 -8.27 18.71
N VAL A 30 -17.90 -9.35 18.31
CA VAL A 30 -17.98 -10.64 19.02
C VAL A 30 -17.44 -10.52 20.45
N LEU A 31 -16.36 -9.77 20.64
CA LEU A 31 -15.78 -9.56 21.96
C LEU A 31 -16.61 -8.62 22.84
N THR A 32 -17.30 -7.62 22.28
CA THR A 32 -18.09 -6.65 23.07
C THR A 32 -19.47 -7.17 23.43
N GLN A 33 -20.01 -8.11 22.66
CA GLN A 33 -21.33 -8.66 22.92
C GLN A 33 -21.29 -9.54 24.19
N ASP A 34 -22.05 -9.15 25.22
CA ASP A 34 -22.49 -10.12 26.22
C ASP A 34 -23.39 -11.13 25.50
N LEU A 35 -22.91 -12.37 25.40
CA LEU A 35 -23.65 -13.44 24.73
C LEU A 35 -24.98 -13.81 25.43
N THR A 36 -25.36 -13.07 26.47
CA THR A 36 -26.62 -13.24 27.20
C THR A 36 -27.84 -13.04 26.29
N TRP A 37 -27.84 -12.01 25.42
CA TRP A 37 -28.94 -11.84 24.47
C TRP A 37 -29.00 -12.98 23.44
N ALA A 38 -27.85 -13.58 23.09
CA ALA A 38 -27.81 -14.73 22.19
C ALA A 38 -28.39 -15.97 22.88
N SER A 39 -28.11 -16.19 24.18
CA SER A 39 -28.72 -17.29 24.92
C SER A 39 -30.24 -17.12 25.04
N GLU A 40 -30.74 -15.93 25.35
CA GLU A 40 -32.17 -15.64 25.38
C GLU A 40 -32.85 -15.79 24.03
N ALA A 41 -32.18 -15.36 22.94
CA ALA A 41 -32.67 -15.55 21.57
C ALA A 41 -32.62 -17.01 21.12
N PHE A 42 -31.65 -17.78 21.60
CA PHE A 42 -31.55 -19.21 21.36
C PHE A 42 -32.63 -20.02 22.05
N ASP A 43 -33.05 -19.58 23.25
CA ASP A 43 -34.15 -20.21 23.98
C ASP A 43 -35.54 -19.90 23.38
N ALA A 44 -35.69 -18.74 22.72
CA ALA A 44 -36.95 -18.25 22.14
C ALA A 44 -37.13 -18.60 20.65
N LEU A 45 -36.06 -18.79 19.90
CA LEU A 45 -36.06 -19.07 18.46
C LEU A 45 -35.45 -20.44 18.21
N ALA A 46 -35.97 -21.16 17.21
CA ALA A 46 -35.27 -22.34 16.73
C ALA A 46 -33.81 -21.98 16.40
N PHE A 47 -32.85 -22.71 16.95
CA PHE A 47 -31.41 -22.48 16.91
C PHE A 47 -30.87 -21.98 15.53
N TRP A 48 -31.24 -22.63 14.46
CA TRP A 48 -30.76 -22.31 13.12
C TRP A 48 -31.17 -20.92 12.60
N PRO A 49 -32.44 -20.47 12.73
CA PRO A 49 -32.81 -19.10 12.35
C PRO A 49 -32.03 -18.02 13.11
N ALA A 50 -31.77 -18.22 14.41
CA ALA A 50 -30.99 -17.27 15.21
C ALA A 50 -29.53 -17.19 14.74
N VAL A 51 -28.89 -18.35 14.46
CA VAL A 51 -27.53 -18.39 13.89
C VAL A 51 -27.47 -17.73 12.53
N MET A 52 -28.47 -18.01 11.65
CA MET A 52 -28.51 -17.39 10.32
C MET A 52 -28.72 -15.88 10.39
N LEU A 53 -29.55 -15.39 11.28
CA LEU A 53 -29.78 -13.94 11.48
C LEU A 53 -28.50 -13.25 11.98
N LEU A 54 -27.82 -13.85 12.96
CA LEU A 54 -26.55 -13.32 13.49
C LEU A 54 -25.48 -13.30 12.38
N ALA A 55 -25.34 -14.38 11.63
CA ALA A 55 -24.39 -14.44 10.53
C ALA A 55 -24.71 -13.40 9.44
N ALA A 56 -25.97 -13.25 9.06
CA ALA A 56 -26.39 -12.28 8.05
C ALA A 56 -26.13 -10.82 8.50
N THR A 57 -26.51 -10.46 9.73
CA THR A 57 -26.28 -9.11 10.27
C THR A 57 -24.80 -8.77 10.38
N THR A 58 -23.99 -9.75 10.79
CA THR A 58 -22.52 -9.59 10.89
C THR A 58 -21.89 -9.42 9.52
N LEU A 59 -22.29 -10.21 8.53
CA LEU A 59 -21.81 -10.08 7.16
C LEU A 59 -22.17 -8.72 6.54
N ILE A 60 -23.39 -8.24 6.77
CA ILE A 60 -23.84 -6.92 6.32
C ILE A 60 -23.01 -5.82 6.99
N ALA A 61 -22.80 -5.87 8.30
CA ALA A 61 -21.97 -4.90 9.02
C ALA A 61 -20.53 -4.90 8.51
N ALA A 62 -19.93 -6.09 8.34
CA ALA A 62 -18.58 -6.22 7.77
C ALA A 62 -18.47 -5.66 6.35
N ALA A 63 -19.48 -5.90 5.51
CA ALA A 63 -19.53 -5.35 4.16
C ALA A 63 -19.63 -3.81 4.15
N ILE A 64 -20.45 -3.22 5.01
CA ILE A 64 -20.55 -1.76 5.17
C ILE A 64 -19.22 -1.17 5.60
N VAL A 65 -18.57 -1.75 6.61
CA VAL A 65 -17.24 -1.32 7.08
C VAL A 65 -16.20 -1.43 5.97
N ALA A 66 -16.17 -2.54 5.23
CA ALA A 66 -15.24 -2.73 4.14
C ALA A 66 -15.43 -1.70 3.01
N ILE A 67 -16.66 -1.46 2.59
CA ILE A 67 -16.98 -0.48 1.52
C ILE A 67 -16.65 0.93 1.97
N SER A 68 -17.07 1.33 3.17
CA SER A 68 -16.79 2.66 3.72
C SER A 68 -15.30 2.92 3.87
N THR A 69 -14.55 1.92 4.34
CA THR A 69 -13.09 2.00 4.47
C THR A 69 -12.40 2.12 3.12
N ALA A 70 -12.81 1.31 2.15
CA ALA A 70 -12.25 1.38 0.80
C ALA A 70 -12.52 2.75 0.15
N LEU A 71 -13.70 3.31 0.33
CA LEU A 71 -14.05 4.65 -0.13
C LEU A 71 -13.21 5.72 0.55
N LEU A 72 -13.09 5.70 1.88
CA LEU A 72 -12.28 6.67 2.63
C LEU A 72 -10.81 6.62 2.22
N CYS A 73 -10.21 5.43 2.14
CA CYS A 73 -8.82 5.26 1.71
C CYS A 73 -8.60 5.70 0.25
N ALA A 74 -9.63 5.55 -0.59
CA ALA A 74 -9.59 5.98 -1.97
C ALA A 74 -9.74 7.50 -2.12
N LEU A 75 -10.62 8.12 -1.34
CA LEU A 75 -10.90 9.56 -1.42
C LEU A 75 -9.87 10.39 -0.68
N VAL A 76 -9.35 9.90 0.44
CA VAL A 76 -8.45 10.62 1.34
C VAL A 76 -7.18 9.76 1.59
N PRO A 77 -6.15 9.88 0.75
CA PRO A 77 -4.94 9.07 0.84
C PRO A 77 -4.27 9.01 2.24
N PRO A 78 -4.18 10.12 3.01
CA PRO A 78 -3.62 10.06 4.36
C PRO A 78 -4.38 9.12 5.32
N PHE A 79 -5.63 8.80 5.04
CA PHE A 79 -6.44 7.88 5.84
C PHE A 79 -6.07 6.40 5.69
N ARG A 80 -5.20 6.03 4.75
CA ARG A 80 -4.78 4.63 4.55
C ARG A 80 -4.20 3.97 5.80
N GLY A 81 -3.53 4.77 6.63
CA GLY A 81 -2.98 4.29 7.88
C GLY A 81 -4.01 4.01 8.97
N VAL A 82 -5.13 4.72 8.96
CA VAL A 82 -6.16 4.62 10.01
C VAL A 82 -6.75 3.22 10.13
N PRO A 83 -7.16 2.54 9.04
CA PRO A 83 -7.66 1.17 9.11
C PRO A 83 -6.66 0.19 9.74
N VAL A 84 -5.37 0.38 9.49
CA VAL A 84 -4.31 -0.48 10.04
C VAL A 84 -4.22 -0.35 11.55
N VAL A 85 -4.18 0.90 12.05
CA VAL A 85 -4.14 1.18 13.49
C VAL A 85 -5.41 0.69 14.17
N LEU A 86 -6.58 1.02 13.64
CA LEU A 86 -7.86 0.62 14.22
C LEU A 86 -8.02 -0.90 14.23
N SER A 87 -7.62 -1.58 13.15
CA SER A 87 -7.71 -3.05 13.07
C SER A 87 -6.87 -3.76 14.13
N ALA A 88 -5.74 -3.18 14.50
CA ALA A 88 -4.88 -3.74 15.54
C ALA A 88 -5.31 -3.30 16.96
N SER A 89 -5.75 -2.04 17.10
CA SER A 89 -6.05 -1.46 18.41
C SER A 89 -7.38 -1.96 19.00
N TRP A 90 -8.43 -2.08 18.20
CA TRP A 90 -9.77 -2.44 18.73
C TRP A 90 -9.80 -3.77 19.47
N PRO A 91 -9.33 -4.91 18.92
CA PRO A 91 -9.33 -6.16 19.65
C PRO A 91 -8.48 -6.12 20.93
N VAL A 92 -7.30 -5.46 20.86
CA VAL A 92 -6.41 -5.34 22.02
C VAL A 92 -7.03 -4.47 23.11
N THR A 93 -7.68 -3.38 22.73
CA THR A 93 -8.41 -2.53 23.66
C THR A 93 -9.50 -3.31 24.38
N GLU A 94 -10.31 -4.08 23.64
CA GLU A 94 -11.39 -4.85 24.22
C GLU A 94 -10.90 -5.98 25.14
N ILE A 95 -9.87 -6.69 24.73
CA ILE A 95 -9.22 -7.69 25.58
C ILE A 95 -8.70 -7.04 26.88
N GLY A 96 -8.05 -5.88 26.77
CA GLY A 96 -7.58 -5.14 27.95
C GLY A 96 -8.72 -4.71 28.87
N ASN A 97 -9.82 -4.20 28.31
CA ASN A 97 -11.00 -3.80 29.10
C ASN A 97 -11.62 -4.96 29.88
N ARG A 98 -11.51 -6.19 29.37
CA ARG A 98 -12.02 -7.41 30.05
C ARG A 98 -11.07 -7.96 31.09
N LEU A 99 -9.75 -7.85 30.85
CA LEU A 99 -8.74 -8.42 31.74
C LEU A 99 -8.33 -7.47 32.88
N LEU A 100 -8.49 -6.17 32.70
CA LEU A 100 -8.09 -5.15 33.65
C LEU A 100 -9.34 -4.53 34.31
N PRO A 101 -9.34 -4.30 35.61
CA PRO A 101 -10.45 -3.62 36.31
C PRO A 101 -10.37 -2.10 36.06
N LEU A 102 -10.64 -1.69 34.82
CA LEU A 102 -10.56 -0.29 34.40
C LEU A 102 -11.89 0.43 34.63
N ASP A 103 -11.84 1.57 35.29
CA ASP A 103 -12.94 2.52 35.39
C ASP A 103 -12.98 3.49 34.21
N GLY A 104 -13.97 4.38 34.14
CA GLY A 104 -14.21 5.23 32.96
C GLY A 104 -13.00 6.04 32.49
N SER A 105 -12.23 6.65 33.39
CA SER A 105 -11.04 7.46 33.02
C SER A 105 -9.85 6.59 32.65
N SER A 106 -9.60 5.51 33.39
CA SER A 106 -8.54 4.54 33.12
C SER A 106 -8.78 3.80 31.82
N MET A 107 -10.03 3.49 31.51
CA MET A 107 -10.43 2.87 30.24
C MET A 107 -10.12 3.77 29.04
N LEU A 108 -10.46 5.07 29.11
CA LEU A 108 -10.13 6.03 28.05
C LEU A 108 -8.62 6.19 27.86
N PHE A 109 -7.87 6.27 28.96
CA PHE A 109 -6.42 6.31 28.91
C PHE A 109 -5.82 5.08 28.24
N TRP A 110 -6.31 3.89 28.62
CA TRP A 110 -5.90 2.61 28.01
C TRP A 110 -6.16 2.59 26.49
N GLN A 111 -7.36 2.96 26.07
CA GLN A 111 -7.73 3.02 24.65
C GLN A 111 -6.78 3.95 23.86
N PHE A 112 -6.53 5.13 24.41
CA PHE A 112 -5.62 6.10 23.80
C PHE A 112 -4.17 5.58 23.73
N ALA A 113 -3.68 4.96 24.80
CA ALA A 113 -2.34 4.37 24.85
C ALA A 113 -2.16 3.26 23.81
N VAL A 114 -3.17 2.39 23.65
CA VAL A 114 -3.14 1.32 22.63
C VAL A 114 -3.15 1.89 21.22
N ILE A 115 -3.96 2.90 20.92
CA ILE A 115 -3.96 3.57 19.61
C ILE A 115 -2.62 4.22 19.32
N LEU A 116 -2.05 4.94 20.29
CA LEU A 116 -0.72 5.56 20.15
C LEU A 116 0.37 4.53 19.94
N PHE A 117 0.33 3.40 20.68
CA PHE A 117 1.28 2.30 20.52
C PHE A 117 1.24 1.73 19.10
N PHE A 118 0.06 1.41 18.55
CA PHE A 118 -0.04 0.89 17.20
C PHE A 118 0.29 1.95 16.13
N THR A 119 -0.04 3.22 16.37
CA THR A 119 0.38 4.32 15.51
C THR A 119 1.91 4.38 15.46
N TRP A 120 2.56 4.33 16.62
CA TRP A 120 4.01 4.28 16.71
C TRP A 120 4.59 3.04 16.02
N LEU A 121 4.05 1.85 16.28
CA LEU A 121 4.52 0.59 15.70
C LEU A 121 4.47 0.60 14.16
N PHE A 122 3.39 1.11 13.56
CA PHE A 122 3.20 1.06 12.10
C PHE A 122 3.83 2.23 11.35
N PHE A 123 3.94 3.41 11.96
CA PHE A 123 4.35 4.60 11.22
C PHE A 123 5.70 5.18 11.64
N PHE A 124 6.25 4.77 12.76
CA PHE A 124 7.58 5.26 13.15
C PHE A 124 8.69 4.35 12.65
N PRO A 125 9.66 4.89 11.90
CA PRO A 125 10.71 4.10 11.26
C PRO A 125 11.69 3.48 12.25
N HIS A 126 11.79 3.99 13.47
CA HIS A 126 12.69 3.43 14.50
C HIS A 126 12.40 1.96 14.81
N VAL A 127 11.16 1.52 14.62
CA VAL A 127 10.74 0.13 14.80
C VAL A 127 11.44 -0.82 13.80
N ASP A 128 11.82 -0.31 12.64
CA ASP A 128 12.49 -1.10 11.59
C ASP A 128 13.86 -1.66 12.07
N ARG A 129 14.49 -1.02 13.07
CA ARG A 129 15.75 -1.51 13.65
C ARG A 129 15.59 -2.79 14.48
N TRP A 130 14.38 -3.03 14.97
CA TRP A 130 14.07 -4.20 15.82
C TRP A 130 13.38 -5.32 15.06
N LEU A 131 12.77 -4.99 13.92
CA LEU A 131 12.08 -5.96 13.09
C LEU A 131 13.05 -6.62 12.10
N PRO A 132 12.90 -7.93 11.88
CA PRO A 132 13.79 -8.64 10.95
C PRO A 132 13.60 -8.13 9.52
N LEU A 133 14.72 -8.06 8.81
CA LEU A 133 14.71 -7.83 7.37
C LEU A 133 14.24 -9.10 6.65
N ARG A 134 13.51 -8.92 5.56
CA ARG A 134 12.97 -10.02 4.76
C ARG A 134 13.34 -9.83 3.28
N ARG A 135 13.66 -10.94 2.64
CA ARG A 135 13.68 -10.99 1.18
C ARG A 135 12.23 -11.03 0.67
N VAL A 136 11.89 -10.10 -0.19
CA VAL A 136 10.54 -9.97 -0.75
C VAL A 136 10.64 -9.91 -2.27
N CYS A 137 9.98 -10.84 -2.95
CA CYS A 137 9.88 -10.85 -4.41
C CYS A 137 8.42 -10.63 -4.79
N LYS A 138 8.16 -9.68 -5.65
CA LYS A 138 6.82 -9.37 -6.15
C LYS A 138 6.87 -9.11 -7.65
N GLY A 139 5.80 -9.48 -8.32
CA GLY A 139 5.63 -9.22 -9.74
C GLY A 139 4.21 -8.78 -10.05
N VAL A 140 4.09 -7.81 -10.93
CA VAL A 140 2.81 -7.31 -11.44
C VAL A 140 2.89 -7.15 -12.95
N GLN A 141 1.75 -7.12 -13.61
CA GLN A 141 1.67 -7.01 -15.05
C GLN A 141 0.59 -6.01 -15.46
N PHE A 142 0.85 -5.30 -16.56
CA PHE A 142 -0.14 -4.45 -17.18
C PHE A 142 -0.03 -4.51 -18.72
N ARG A 143 -0.91 -3.80 -19.42
CA ARG A 143 -0.90 -3.70 -20.87
C ARG A 143 -0.85 -2.26 -21.31
N THR A 144 -0.07 -1.98 -22.38
CA THR A 144 0.04 -0.67 -22.99
C THR A 144 0.28 -0.79 -24.49
N ARG A 145 0.04 0.31 -25.25
CA ARG A 145 0.41 0.47 -26.65
C ARG A 145 1.68 1.28 -26.85
N ALA A 146 2.29 1.74 -25.76
CA ALA A 146 3.50 2.55 -25.81
C ALA A 146 4.68 1.79 -26.44
N HIS A 147 5.61 2.53 -27.00
CA HIS A 147 6.85 1.98 -27.50
C HIS A 147 7.77 1.50 -26.37
N PRO A 148 8.68 0.52 -26.63
CA PRO A 148 9.58 0.01 -25.60
C PRO A 148 10.36 1.10 -24.87
N HIS A 149 10.93 2.08 -25.56
CA HIS A 149 11.67 3.18 -24.94
C HIS A 149 10.78 4.02 -24.00
N GLU A 150 9.53 4.32 -24.40
CA GLU A 150 8.59 5.06 -23.52
C GLU A 150 8.26 4.28 -22.24
N ILE A 151 8.17 2.94 -22.36
CA ILE A 151 7.94 2.07 -21.21
C ILE A 151 9.13 2.11 -20.27
N LEU A 152 10.35 2.00 -20.81
CA LEU A 152 11.58 2.06 -20.03
C LEU A 152 11.76 3.42 -19.37
N ASP A 153 11.55 4.51 -20.08
CA ASP A 153 11.63 5.88 -19.57
C ASP A 153 10.61 6.12 -18.45
N ALA A 154 9.42 5.54 -18.57
CA ALA A 154 8.39 5.65 -17.55
C ALA A 154 8.64 4.79 -16.31
N THR A 155 9.42 3.70 -16.42
CA THR A 155 9.57 2.70 -15.35
C THR A 155 10.93 2.67 -14.69
N ILE A 156 11.98 3.08 -15.40
CA ILE A 156 13.37 3.08 -14.93
C ILE A 156 13.79 4.51 -14.60
N PRO A 157 14.05 4.82 -13.32
CA PRO A 157 14.38 6.19 -12.92
C PRO A 157 15.74 6.61 -13.49
N GLY A 158 15.78 7.80 -14.10
CA GLY A 158 17.01 8.37 -14.64
C GLY A 158 17.45 7.82 -16.00
N LEU A 159 16.64 7.00 -16.67
CA LEU A 159 16.88 6.60 -18.04
C LEU A 159 16.41 7.68 -19.02
N GLY A 160 15.17 8.12 -18.88
CA GLY A 160 14.58 9.23 -19.63
C GLY A 160 14.54 10.53 -18.84
N SER A 161 13.75 11.48 -19.31
CA SER A 161 13.52 12.74 -18.59
C SER A 161 12.77 12.52 -17.27
N VAL A 162 12.95 13.45 -16.33
CA VAL A 162 12.23 13.44 -15.04
C VAL A 162 10.72 13.35 -15.24
N ASP A 163 10.19 14.04 -16.25
CA ASP A 163 8.75 14.04 -16.55
C ASP A 163 8.28 12.75 -17.23
N ALA A 164 9.14 12.00 -17.87
CA ALA A 164 8.80 10.72 -18.47
C ALA A 164 8.54 9.66 -17.39
N TYR A 165 9.24 9.72 -16.25
CA TYR A 165 9.07 8.78 -15.16
C TYR A 165 7.67 8.88 -14.53
N TYR A 166 7.09 7.73 -14.15
CA TYR A 166 5.71 7.67 -13.63
C TYR A 166 5.55 8.26 -12.22
N GLY A 167 6.61 8.25 -11.42
CA GLY A 167 6.58 8.65 -10.02
C GLY A 167 6.91 10.12 -9.79
N ASN A 168 7.21 10.43 -8.57
CA ASN A 168 7.56 11.77 -8.08
C ASN A 168 9.06 12.06 -8.16
N LEU A 169 9.71 11.63 -9.22
CA LEU A 169 11.12 11.91 -9.49
C LEU A 169 11.31 13.43 -9.58
N HIS A 170 12.26 13.95 -8.83
CA HIS A 170 12.56 15.39 -8.77
C HIS A 170 13.84 15.74 -9.49
N ASP A 171 14.90 14.97 -9.28
CA ASP A 171 16.23 15.24 -9.83
C ASP A 171 16.96 13.94 -10.11
N VAL A 172 17.83 13.98 -11.14
CA VAL A 172 18.70 12.87 -11.52
C VAL A 172 20.11 13.41 -11.73
N ARG A 173 21.06 12.88 -10.99
CA ARG A 173 22.47 13.22 -11.12
C ARG A 173 23.26 12.03 -11.62
N LEU A 174 24.05 12.26 -12.65
CA LEU A 174 24.97 11.27 -13.18
C LEU A 174 26.19 11.19 -12.27
N ASP A 175 26.66 9.98 -12.01
CA ASP A 175 27.97 9.79 -11.40
C ASP A 175 29.04 10.00 -12.51
N PRO A 176 29.99 10.96 -12.36
CA PRO A 176 30.95 11.28 -13.39
C PRO A 176 31.91 10.13 -13.71
N ASP A 177 32.20 9.28 -12.70
CA ASP A 177 33.16 8.19 -12.81
C ASP A 177 32.50 6.86 -13.22
N ARG A 178 31.17 6.78 -13.09
CA ARG A 178 30.41 5.56 -13.30
C ARG A 178 29.14 5.84 -14.10
N PRO A 179 29.20 5.73 -15.43
CA PRO A 179 28.10 6.08 -16.31
C PRO A 179 26.85 5.19 -16.16
N ASP A 180 27.00 4.03 -15.52
CA ASP A 180 25.91 3.11 -15.18
C ASP A 180 25.21 3.46 -13.86
N VAL A 181 25.72 4.43 -13.09
CA VAL A 181 25.18 4.84 -11.79
C VAL A 181 24.48 6.18 -11.90
N ARG A 182 23.32 6.24 -11.27
CA ARG A 182 22.53 7.47 -11.13
C ARG A 182 22.19 7.68 -9.66
N ARG A 183 22.27 8.91 -9.20
CA ARG A 183 21.66 9.35 -7.95
C ARG A 183 20.33 10.01 -8.29
N VAL A 184 19.26 9.41 -7.83
CA VAL A 184 17.90 9.87 -8.10
C VAL A 184 17.27 10.39 -6.83
N ARG A 185 16.56 11.53 -6.92
CA ARG A 185 15.86 12.14 -5.80
C ARG A 185 14.37 12.14 -6.07
N TYR A 186 13.62 11.63 -5.10
CA TYR A 186 12.17 11.61 -5.12
C TYR A 186 11.61 12.67 -4.18
N ALA A 187 10.66 13.47 -4.64
CA ALA A 187 9.95 14.41 -3.80
C ALA A 187 8.88 13.68 -2.98
N LEU A 188 8.96 13.74 -1.67
CA LEU A 188 7.98 13.17 -0.74
C LEU A 188 6.96 14.22 -0.25
N GLY A 189 7.05 15.44 -0.77
CA GLY A 189 6.23 16.59 -0.41
C GLY A 189 6.84 17.46 0.67
N ARG A 190 6.41 18.74 0.76
CA ARG A 190 6.86 19.72 1.75
C ARG A 190 8.39 19.88 1.89
N GLY A 191 9.11 19.78 0.77
CA GLY A 191 10.57 19.91 0.75
C GLY A 191 11.32 18.69 1.30
N VAL A 192 10.64 17.57 1.54
CA VAL A 192 11.27 16.31 1.95
C VAL A 192 11.60 15.50 0.69
N PHE A 193 12.85 15.02 0.63
CA PHE A 193 13.34 14.23 -0.48
C PHE A 193 13.92 12.91 0.03
N GLU A 194 13.73 11.87 -0.77
CA GLU A 194 14.41 10.58 -0.61
C GLU A 194 15.44 10.42 -1.73
N GLU A 195 16.65 10.01 -1.39
CA GLU A 195 17.74 9.78 -2.33
C GLU A 195 17.98 8.29 -2.49
N GLN A 196 18.11 7.86 -3.73
CA GLN A 196 18.35 6.48 -4.12
C GLN A 196 19.52 6.41 -5.10
N ILE A 197 20.41 5.47 -4.87
CA ILE A 197 21.48 5.12 -5.83
C ILE A 197 20.94 4.01 -6.72
N VAL A 198 20.92 4.25 -8.01
CA VAL A 198 20.45 3.33 -9.06
C VAL A 198 21.62 2.92 -9.93
N THR A 199 21.85 1.61 -10.05
CA THR A 199 22.87 1.05 -10.92
C THR A 199 22.20 0.21 -12.00
N PHE A 200 22.38 0.58 -13.28
CA PHE A 200 21.82 -0.17 -14.40
C PHE A 200 22.62 -1.46 -14.62
N LYS A 201 21.91 -2.59 -14.74
CA LYS A 201 22.51 -3.90 -14.98
C LYS A 201 22.36 -4.39 -16.42
N GLY A 202 21.35 -3.89 -17.11
CA GLY A 202 21.07 -4.25 -18.49
C GLY A 202 19.81 -3.54 -18.97
N ILE A 203 19.90 -2.87 -20.11
CA ILE A 203 18.80 -2.16 -20.76
C ILE A 203 18.77 -2.60 -22.21
N SER A 204 17.61 -3.05 -22.67
CA SER A 204 17.34 -3.46 -24.05
C SER A 204 15.91 -3.14 -24.42
N ASP A 205 15.54 -3.28 -25.69
CA ASP A 205 14.16 -3.06 -26.14
C ASP A 205 13.15 -4.06 -25.54
N ASP A 206 13.62 -5.21 -25.05
CA ASP A 206 12.79 -6.24 -24.41
C ASP A 206 12.64 -6.03 -22.90
N GLY A 207 13.34 -5.04 -22.34
CA GLY A 207 13.25 -4.75 -20.91
C GLY A 207 14.51 -4.14 -20.31
N GLY A 208 14.50 -4.01 -19.01
CA GLY A 208 15.63 -3.45 -18.28
C GLY A 208 15.67 -3.91 -16.83
N THR A 209 16.86 -3.93 -16.27
CA THR A 209 17.06 -4.26 -14.86
C THR A 209 17.99 -3.23 -14.22
N TYR A 210 17.62 -2.77 -13.04
CA TYR A 210 18.49 -1.94 -12.23
C TYR A 210 18.50 -2.42 -10.78
N HIS A 211 19.64 -2.23 -10.16
CA HIS A 211 19.83 -2.39 -8.73
C HIS A 211 19.67 -1.04 -8.06
N HIS A 212 19.03 -1.00 -6.91
CA HIS A 212 18.86 0.23 -6.15
C HIS A 212 19.23 0.04 -4.69
N VAL A 213 19.79 1.09 -4.14
CA VAL A 213 20.13 1.21 -2.72
C VAL A 213 19.54 2.52 -2.21
N ASN A 214 18.72 2.43 -1.18
CA ASN A 214 18.23 3.58 -0.47
C ASN A 214 18.95 3.64 0.87
N ASP A 215 19.57 4.75 1.16
CA ASP A 215 20.12 5.00 2.50
C ASP A 215 18.99 5.17 3.53
N ALA A 216 19.34 5.01 4.79
CA ALA A 216 18.41 5.28 5.86
C ALA A 216 17.89 6.73 5.76
N SER A 217 16.59 6.87 5.76
CA SER A 217 15.88 8.15 5.64
C SER A 217 14.99 8.39 6.85
N PRO A 218 14.43 9.60 7.04
CA PRO A 218 13.45 9.84 8.09
C PRO A 218 12.25 8.89 8.06
N GLN A 219 11.93 8.33 6.89
CA GLN A 219 10.82 7.39 6.70
C GLN A 219 11.22 5.92 6.87
N ILE A 220 12.51 5.61 6.67
CA ILE A 220 13.05 4.25 6.71
C ILE A 220 14.33 4.28 7.53
N ALA A 221 14.30 3.75 8.76
CA ALA A 221 15.45 3.78 9.65
C ALA A 221 16.57 2.78 9.28
N ALA A 222 16.35 1.95 8.27
CA ALA A 222 17.31 0.95 7.78
C ALA A 222 17.61 1.19 6.31
N GLN A 223 18.85 0.94 5.92
CA GLN A 223 19.22 0.88 4.51
C GLN A 223 18.42 -0.24 3.82
N THR A 224 17.85 0.05 2.67
CA THR A 224 17.14 -0.95 1.88
C THR A 224 17.82 -1.14 0.52
N GLU A 225 17.84 -2.36 0.07
CA GLU A 225 18.51 -2.76 -1.16
C GLU A 225 17.61 -3.70 -1.96
N GLY A 226 17.60 -3.53 -3.27
CA GLY A 226 16.78 -4.36 -4.13
C GLY A 226 17.14 -4.28 -5.61
N THR A 227 16.49 -5.13 -6.38
CA THR A 227 16.57 -5.16 -7.83
C THR A 227 15.16 -4.99 -8.40
N PHE A 228 15.05 -4.14 -9.39
CA PHE A 228 13.82 -3.94 -10.13
C PHE A 228 14.04 -4.32 -11.60
N SER A 229 13.12 -5.08 -12.16
CA SER A 229 13.17 -5.55 -13.53
C SER A 229 11.88 -5.23 -14.26
N VAL A 230 12.06 -4.81 -15.51
CA VAL A 230 10.98 -4.56 -16.47
C VAL A 230 11.12 -5.55 -17.61
N SER A 231 10.09 -6.26 -17.96
CA SER A 231 10.04 -7.13 -19.14
C SER A 231 8.95 -6.65 -20.09
N ILE A 232 9.28 -6.51 -21.36
CA ILE A 232 8.40 -5.98 -22.40
C ILE A 232 8.13 -7.08 -23.42
N GLY A 233 6.91 -7.57 -23.46
CA GLY A 233 6.50 -8.56 -24.45
C GLY A 233 6.33 -7.96 -25.86
N PRO A 234 6.31 -8.81 -26.89
CA PRO A 234 6.07 -8.39 -28.28
C PRO A 234 4.71 -7.70 -28.42
N ALA A 235 4.58 -6.85 -29.43
CA ALA A 235 3.31 -6.25 -29.76
C ALA A 235 2.37 -7.31 -30.32
N GLY A 236 1.17 -7.40 -29.74
CA GLY A 236 0.10 -8.23 -30.29
C GLY A 236 -0.55 -7.60 -31.53
N PRO A 237 -1.52 -8.30 -32.15
CA PRO A 237 -2.17 -7.86 -33.39
C PRO A 237 -2.78 -6.45 -33.32
N ASN A 238 -3.22 -6.04 -32.13
CA ASN A 238 -3.83 -4.73 -31.88
C ASN A 238 -2.82 -3.69 -31.35
N GLY A 239 -1.52 -3.94 -31.46
CA GLY A 239 -0.46 -3.08 -30.95
C GLY A 239 -0.28 -3.09 -29.44
N TRP A 240 -1.05 -3.88 -28.67
CA TRP A 240 -0.90 -4.01 -27.24
C TRP A 240 0.29 -4.88 -26.88
N ARG A 241 1.07 -4.41 -25.91
CA ARG A 241 2.18 -5.14 -25.31
C ARG A 241 1.85 -5.49 -23.87
N LYS A 242 2.31 -6.66 -23.43
CA LYS A 242 2.28 -7.07 -22.03
C LYS A 242 3.58 -6.63 -21.38
N VAL A 243 3.50 -5.87 -20.31
CA VAL A 243 4.65 -5.40 -19.53
C VAL A 243 4.61 -6.04 -18.16
N GLY A 244 5.72 -6.67 -17.77
CA GLY A 244 5.94 -7.20 -16.43
C GLY A 244 6.85 -6.28 -15.65
N LEU A 245 6.48 -5.97 -14.41
CA LEU A 245 7.32 -5.31 -13.43
C LEU A 245 7.59 -6.30 -12.32
N ALA A 246 8.86 -6.51 -11.99
CA ALA A 246 9.26 -7.34 -10.86
C ALA A 246 10.17 -6.54 -9.92
N SER A 247 9.91 -6.63 -8.64
CA SER A 247 10.76 -6.06 -7.58
C SER A 247 11.24 -7.18 -6.67
N GLU A 248 12.53 -7.21 -6.42
CA GLU A 248 13.18 -8.11 -5.50
C GLU A 248 13.95 -7.30 -4.47
N TRP A 249 13.48 -7.29 -3.24
CA TRP A 249 14.14 -6.65 -2.11
C TRP A 249 15.02 -7.68 -1.42
N ALA A 250 16.31 -7.42 -1.32
CA ALA A 250 17.24 -8.27 -0.59
C ALA A 250 17.05 -8.14 0.93
N ALA A 251 16.78 -6.90 1.37
CA ALA A 251 16.56 -6.56 2.76
C ALA A 251 15.45 -5.51 2.86
N LEU A 252 14.27 -5.92 3.26
CA LEU A 252 13.13 -5.02 3.51
C LEU A 252 12.65 -5.21 4.94
N PRO A 253 12.52 -4.14 5.74
CA PRO A 253 11.93 -4.23 7.07
C PRO A 253 10.54 -4.86 7.03
N LEU A 254 10.26 -5.77 7.98
CA LEU A 254 9.00 -6.51 8.03
C LEU A 254 7.77 -5.58 8.02
N ARG A 255 7.86 -4.47 8.76
CA ARG A 255 6.82 -3.43 8.78
C ARG A 255 6.52 -2.89 7.37
N LEU A 256 7.57 -2.53 6.62
CA LEU A 256 7.41 -2.02 5.24
C LEU A 256 6.89 -3.10 4.30
N ALA A 257 7.39 -4.34 4.41
CA ALA A 257 6.89 -5.47 3.63
C ALA A 257 5.38 -5.68 3.85
N PHE A 258 4.94 -5.60 5.11
CA PHE A 258 3.54 -5.68 5.49
C PHE A 258 2.71 -4.52 4.92
N LEU A 259 3.16 -3.28 5.09
CA LEU A 259 2.46 -2.10 4.56
C LEU A 259 2.40 -2.10 3.03
N GLN A 260 3.48 -2.48 2.35
CA GLN A 260 3.49 -2.64 0.89
C GLN A 260 2.49 -3.72 0.43
N TRP A 261 2.42 -4.85 1.15
CA TRP A 261 1.44 -5.89 0.86
C TRP A 261 0.01 -5.39 1.10
N LEU A 262 -0.22 -4.72 2.23
CA LEU A 262 -1.55 -4.26 2.64
C LEU A 262 -2.12 -3.22 1.67
N PHE A 263 -1.29 -2.26 1.24
CA PHE A 263 -1.70 -1.19 0.33
C PHE A 263 -1.60 -1.57 -1.15
N ASP A 264 -1.17 -2.79 -1.46
CA ASP A 264 -0.98 -3.26 -2.84
C ASP A 264 -0.13 -2.28 -3.70
N THR A 265 0.97 -1.78 -3.11
CA THR A 265 1.78 -0.71 -3.72
C THR A 265 2.30 -1.06 -5.11
N ASP A 266 2.68 -2.33 -5.35
CA ASP A 266 3.14 -2.76 -6.67
C ASP A 266 2.02 -2.75 -7.71
N GLY A 267 0.81 -3.14 -7.29
CA GLY A 267 -0.36 -3.04 -8.15
C GLY A 267 -0.73 -1.60 -8.48
N GLU A 268 -0.65 -0.68 -7.52
CA GLU A 268 -0.84 0.75 -7.77
C GLU A 268 0.22 1.33 -8.68
N ARG A 269 1.49 0.92 -8.50
CA ARG A 269 2.58 1.29 -9.40
C ARG A 269 2.25 0.88 -10.84
N ALA A 270 1.84 -0.37 -11.06
CA ALA A 270 1.49 -0.85 -12.40
C ALA A 270 0.33 -0.08 -13.02
N ASP A 271 -0.71 0.23 -12.23
CA ASP A 271 -1.86 1.02 -12.69
C ASP A 271 -1.43 2.47 -13.04
N SER A 272 -0.57 3.09 -12.23
CA SER A 272 -0.07 4.44 -12.44
C SER A 272 0.78 4.52 -13.72
N VAL A 273 1.72 3.58 -13.91
CA VAL A 273 2.52 3.47 -15.14
C VAL A 273 1.61 3.27 -16.36
N ALA A 274 0.67 2.32 -16.28
CA ALA A 274 -0.24 2.03 -17.38
C ALA A 274 -1.11 3.25 -17.75
N ASN A 275 -1.62 3.98 -16.76
CA ASN A 275 -2.41 5.18 -16.98
C ASN A 275 -1.58 6.28 -17.64
N LYS A 276 -0.35 6.51 -17.17
CA LYS A 276 0.57 7.48 -17.77
C LYS A 276 0.86 7.14 -19.23
N LEU A 277 1.30 5.91 -19.51
CA LEU A 277 1.66 5.47 -20.87
C LEU A 277 0.46 5.47 -21.83
N ASN A 278 -0.73 5.19 -21.35
CA ASN A 278 -1.95 5.22 -22.15
C ASN A 278 -2.63 6.61 -22.16
N ARG A 279 -1.98 7.63 -21.57
CA ARG A 279 -2.49 9.02 -21.45
C ARG A 279 -3.87 9.09 -20.78
N ASN A 280 -4.14 8.18 -19.87
CA ASN A 280 -5.35 8.17 -19.08
C ASN A 280 -5.17 9.00 -17.79
N PHE A 281 -6.29 9.51 -17.27
CA PHE A 281 -6.29 10.09 -15.93
C PHE A 281 -5.97 8.98 -14.91
N ASP A 282 -5.01 9.25 -14.03
CA ASP A 282 -4.64 8.33 -12.94
C ASP A 282 -5.38 8.71 -11.65
N PRO A 283 -6.46 8.00 -11.28
CA PRO A 283 -7.20 8.24 -10.05
C PRO A 283 -6.57 7.55 -8.85
N SER A 284 -5.50 6.75 -9.03
CA SER A 284 -4.86 6.00 -7.96
C SER A 284 -4.31 6.92 -6.88
N VAL A 285 -4.07 6.37 -5.70
CA VAL A 285 -3.44 7.13 -4.61
C VAL A 285 -2.04 7.55 -5.00
N ALA A 286 -1.26 6.65 -5.62
CA ALA A 286 0.07 6.96 -6.13
C ALA A 286 0.05 8.11 -7.15
N GLY A 287 -0.91 8.14 -8.07
CA GLY A 287 -1.08 9.23 -9.03
C GLY A 287 -1.47 10.57 -8.39
N ARG A 288 -2.26 10.55 -7.32
CA ARG A 288 -2.59 11.76 -6.55
C ARG A 288 -1.40 12.28 -5.77
N ASP A 289 -0.69 11.39 -5.07
CA ASP A 289 0.51 11.75 -4.29
C ASP A 289 1.58 12.33 -5.20
N THR A 290 1.78 11.77 -6.39
CA THR A 290 2.69 12.32 -7.40
C THR A 290 2.29 13.72 -7.83
N ARG A 291 1.00 13.99 -8.09
CA ARG A 291 0.52 15.33 -8.45
C ARG A 291 0.69 16.34 -7.32
N LEU A 292 0.38 15.94 -6.09
CA LEU A 292 0.56 16.79 -4.91
C LEU A 292 2.04 17.10 -4.67
N ALA A 293 2.92 16.11 -4.76
CA ALA A 293 4.36 16.31 -4.62
C ALA A 293 4.91 17.28 -5.69
N LYS A 294 4.49 17.13 -6.96
CA LYS A 294 4.89 18.04 -8.07
C LYS A 294 4.34 19.45 -7.92
N SER A 295 3.20 19.65 -7.28
CA SER A 295 2.63 20.99 -7.05
C SER A 295 3.29 21.73 -5.87
N GLN A 296 4.05 21.02 -5.04
CA GLN A 296 4.72 21.55 -3.85
C GLN A 296 6.25 21.66 -4.00
N ALA A 297 6.79 21.07 -5.07
CA ALA A 297 8.20 21.15 -5.44
C ALA A 297 8.46 22.34 -6.38
#